data_3b842a9e28fe2e0b752528cb5c8e69db
#
_entry.id   3b842a9e28fe2e0b752528cb5c8e69db
#
_cell.length_a   1.000
_cell.length_b   1.000
_cell.length_c   1.000
_cell.angle_alpha   90.00
_cell.angle_beta   90.00
_cell.angle_gamma   90.00
#
_symmetry.space_group_name_H-M   'P 1'
#
loop_
_entity.id
_entity.type
_entity.pdbx_description
1 polymer ?
#
loop_
_entity_poly.entity_id
_entity_poly.type
_entity_poly.pdbx_seq_one_letter_code
_entity_poly.pdbx_strand_id
1 'polypeptide(L)'
;MKNLSAFSISGCNACRYEKPCVQKDGFSELIPKIKTADLLVFASPLLFWTISAKLKAFIERFYCLAEEDANPPLGRYEKYPVKDAALLMTSADNLFWTYEQAVSYYKFTVIHYIGFHDKGMLLAGGCGDTNGKPQISKTNHLKEAYKFGK
;
A
#
# COMPACT_ATOMS: atom_id res chain seq x y z
N MET A 1 19.55 -6.00 0.04
CA MET A 1 18.08 -6.21 0.12
C MET A 1 17.72 -7.31 -0.85
N LYS A 2 17.17 -8.45 -0.39
CA LYS A 2 16.61 -9.46 -1.30
C LYS A 2 15.47 -8.81 -2.08
N ASN A 3 15.45 -9.01 -3.41
CA ASN A 3 14.34 -8.58 -4.25
C ASN A 3 13.11 -9.42 -3.86
N LEU A 4 12.28 -8.89 -2.96
CA LEU A 4 11.01 -9.49 -2.61
C LEU A 4 10.05 -9.28 -3.79
N SER A 5 9.96 -10.27 -4.66
CA SER A 5 8.94 -10.28 -5.71
C SER A 5 7.66 -10.87 -5.13
N ALA A 6 6.59 -10.08 -5.13
CA ALA A 6 5.25 -10.57 -4.88
C ALA A 6 4.53 -10.70 -6.23
N PHE A 7 3.92 -11.85 -6.49
CA PHE A 7 3.04 -12.01 -7.64
C PHE A 7 1.66 -11.44 -7.31
N SER A 8 0.99 -10.90 -8.32
CA SER A 8 -0.39 -10.45 -8.19
C SER A 8 -1.32 -11.62 -7.82
N ILE A 9 -2.48 -11.29 -7.30
CA ILE A 9 -3.54 -12.28 -7.06
C ILE A 9 -3.97 -12.92 -8.37
N SER A 10 -4.15 -14.24 -8.37
CA SER A 10 -4.61 -15.01 -9.55
C SER A 10 -6.10 -15.35 -9.51
N GLY A 11 -6.81 -14.99 -8.44
CA GLY A 11 -8.21 -15.32 -8.27
C GLY A 11 -8.48 -16.82 -8.05
N CYS A 12 -7.47 -17.62 -7.74
CA CYS A 12 -7.58 -19.09 -7.61
C CYS A 12 -8.43 -19.56 -6.42
N ASN A 13 -8.70 -18.67 -5.45
CA ASN A 13 -9.44 -18.96 -4.20
C ASN A 13 -8.89 -20.14 -3.37
N ALA A 14 -7.66 -20.59 -3.62
CA ALA A 14 -7.06 -21.72 -2.91
C ALA A 14 -6.82 -21.46 -1.42
N CYS A 15 -6.78 -20.19 -1.01
CA CYS A 15 -6.59 -19.76 0.39
C CYS A 15 -7.92 -19.63 1.17
N ARG A 16 -9.06 -19.94 0.58
CA ARG A 16 -10.33 -19.99 1.30
C ARG A 16 -10.30 -21.08 2.39
N TYR A 17 -11.17 -20.95 3.37
CA TYR A 17 -11.30 -21.90 4.47
C TYR A 17 -10.00 -22.01 5.30
N GLU A 18 -9.42 -20.84 5.65
CA GLU A 18 -8.22 -20.71 6.49
C GLU A 18 -6.97 -21.41 5.95
N LYS A 19 -6.97 -21.80 4.69
CA LYS A 19 -5.80 -22.41 4.06
C LYS A 19 -4.73 -21.35 3.77
N PRO A 20 -3.44 -21.70 3.85
CA PRO A 20 -2.37 -20.79 3.45
C PRO A 20 -2.41 -20.55 1.94
N CYS A 21 -1.94 -19.38 1.51
CA CYS A 21 -1.79 -19.10 0.09
C CYS A 21 -0.87 -20.14 -0.58
N VAL A 22 -1.28 -20.60 -1.77
CA VAL A 22 -0.50 -21.59 -2.55
C VAL A 22 0.70 -20.96 -3.24
N GLN A 23 0.71 -19.63 -3.45
CA GLN A 23 1.84 -18.93 -4.05
C GLN A 23 2.99 -18.85 -3.05
N LYS A 24 4.16 -19.32 -3.46
CA LYS A 24 5.39 -19.30 -2.67
C LYS A 24 6.30 -18.19 -3.20
N ASP A 25 6.16 -16.99 -2.65
CA ASP A 25 6.87 -15.80 -3.08
C ASP A 25 7.25 -14.91 -1.88
N GLY A 26 7.83 -13.76 -2.16
CA GLY A 26 8.25 -12.81 -1.12
C GLY A 26 7.13 -12.31 -0.21
N PHE A 27 5.86 -12.35 -0.63
CA PHE A 27 4.74 -12.01 0.24
C PHE A 27 4.62 -12.99 1.41
N SER A 28 4.80 -14.28 1.15
CA SER A 28 4.73 -15.31 2.20
C SER A 28 5.77 -15.07 3.31
N GLU A 29 6.95 -14.57 2.95
CA GLU A 29 8.01 -14.21 3.92
C GLU A 29 7.65 -12.95 4.75
N LEU A 30 6.78 -12.09 4.21
CA LEU A 30 6.34 -10.86 4.89
C LEU A 30 5.17 -11.07 5.85
N ILE A 31 4.39 -12.13 5.70
CA ILE A 31 3.20 -12.38 6.53
C ILE A 31 3.51 -12.29 8.04
N PRO A 32 4.57 -12.92 8.59
CA PRO A 32 4.88 -12.79 10.01
C PRO A 32 5.16 -11.34 10.44
N LYS A 33 5.83 -10.57 9.58
CA LYS A 33 6.14 -9.16 9.83
C LYS A 33 4.87 -8.29 9.79
N ILE A 34 3.98 -8.56 8.82
CA ILE A 34 2.68 -7.89 8.74
C ILE A 34 1.88 -8.15 10.01
N LYS A 35 1.91 -9.38 10.53
CA LYS A 35 1.20 -9.74 11.76
C LYS A 35 1.66 -8.96 12.99
N THR A 36 2.96 -8.74 13.13
CA THR A 36 3.57 -8.13 14.31
C THR A 36 3.75 -6.61 14.21
N ALA A 37 3.58 -6.03 13.02
CA ALA A 37 3.71 -4.59 12.84
C ALA A 37 2.51 -3.85 13.43
N ASP A 38 2.74 -2.72 14.07
CA ASP A 38 1.70 -1.80 14.55
C ASP A 38 1.25 -0.84 13.44
N LEU A 39 2.19 -0.45 12.56
CA LEU A 39 1.98 0.47 11.45
C LEU A 39 2.50 -0.13 10.14
N LEU A 40 1.71 -0.04 9.09
CA LEU A 40 2.10 -0.34 7.72
C LEU A 40 2.19 0.93 6.89
N VAL A 41 3.38 1.25 6.41
CA VAL A 41 3.61 2.39 5.53
C VAL A 41 3.64 1.93 4.08
N PHE A 42 2.66 2.36 3.30
CA PHE A 42 2.56 2.09 1.87
C PHE A 42 3.27 3.20 1.11
N ALA A 43 4.45 2.91 0.54
CA ALA A 43 5.26 3.91 -0.15
C ALA A 43 5.39 3.58 -1.64
N SER A 44 5.12 4.56 -2.51
CA SER A 44 5.19 4.40 -3.97
C SER A 44 5.45 5.72 -4.68
N PRO A 45 6.24 5.72 -5.76
CA PRO A 45 6.11 6.80 -6.74
C PRO A 45 4.72 6.72 -7.39
N LEU A 46 4.22 7.87 -7.85
CA LEU A 46 3.05 7.94 -8.70
C LEU A 46 3.44 7.50 -10.12
N LEU A 47 2.83 6.46 -10.62
CA LEU A 47 3.03 5.93 -11.97
C LEU A 47 1.67 5.81 -12.66
N PHE A 48 1.48 6.52 -13.78
CA PHE A 48 0.18 6.56 -14.47
C PHE A 48 -0.99 6.84 -13.50
N TRP A 49 -0.86 7.89 -12.69
CA TRP A 49 -1.85 8.39 -11.70
C TRP A 49 -2.26 7.39 -10.62
N THR A 50 -1.51 6.31 -10.44
CA THR A 50 -1.77 5.33 -9.39
C THR A 50 -0.48 4.86 -8.72
N ILE A 51 -0.62 3.96 -7.76
CA ILE A 51 0.52 3.29 -7.11
C ILE A 51 1.24 2.36 -8.10
N SER A 52 2.49 2.03 -7.81
CA SER A 52 3.25 1.10 -8.64
C SER A 52 2.59 -0.28 -8.70
N ALA A 53 2.74 -0.96 -9.84
CA ALA A 53 2.22 -2.32 -10.03
C ALA A 53 2.73 -3.30 -8.95
N LYS A 54 3.96 -3.12 -8.46
CA LYS A 54 4.52 -3.94 -7.38
C LYS A 54 3.79 -3.72 -6.05
N LEU A 55 3.48 -2.46 -5.71
CA LEU A 55 2.72 -2.17 -4.49
C LEU A 55 1.28 -2.65 -4.61
N LYS A 56 0.67 -2.50 -5.80
CA LYS A 56 -0.67 -3.03 -6.06
C LYS A 56 -0.71 -4.54 -5.90
N ALA A 57 0.24 -5.27 -6.50
CA ALA A 57 0.35 -6.72 -6.36
C ALA A 57 0.51 -7.15 -4.88
N PHE A 58 1.28 -6.39 -4.10
CA PHE A 58 1.42 -6.62 -2.66
C PHE A 58 0.09 -6.43 -1.91
N ILE A 59 -0.64 -5.33 -2.16
CA ILE A 59 -1.91 -5.04 -1.51
C ILE A 59 -2.96 -6.09 -1.86
N GLU A 60 -3.04 -6.52 -3.12
CA GLU A 60 -3.97 -7.56 -3.55
C GLU A 60 -3.79 -8.88 -2.79
N ARG A 61 -2.57 -9.18 -2.37
CA ARG A 61 -2.27 -10.40 -1.63
C ARG A 61 -2.82 -10.41 -0.19
N PHE A 62 -3.25 -9.27 0.33
CA PHE A 62 -4.01 -9.26 1.60
C PHE A 62 -5.29 -10.09 1.53
N TYR A 63 -5.80 -10.36 0.33
CA TYR A 63 -6.94 -11.28 0.15
C TYR A 63 -6.72 -12.65 0.79
N CYS A 64 -5.49 -13.19 0.79
CA CYS A 64 -5.21 -14.49 1.42
C CYS A 64 -5.10 -14.41 2.95
N LEU A 65 -5.22 -13.23 3.52
CA LEU A 65 -5.22 -12.99 4.96
C LEU A 65 -6.64 -12.77 5.50
N ALA A 66 -7.66 -12.73 4.63
CA ALA A 66 -9.05 -12.57 5.02
C ALA A 66 -9.56 -13.83 5.73
N GLU A 67 -10.42 -13.64 6.72
CA GLU A 67 -11.21 -14.73 7.29
C GLU A 67 -12.43 -15.03 6.42
N GLU A 68 -12.85 -16.29 6.42
CA GLU A 68 -13.92 -16.76 5.54
C GLU A 68 -15.29 -16.21 5.89
N ASP A 69 -15.55 -16.01 7.18
CA ASP A 69 -16.83 -15.50 7.70
C ASP A 69 -16.93 -13.97 7.66
N ALA A 70 -15.88 -13.29 7.21
CA ALA A 70 -15.95 -11.87 6.95
C ALA A 70 -16.93 -11.60 5.82
N ASN A 71 -18.14 -11.20 6.19
CA ASN A 71 -19.29 -11.06 5.31
C ASN A 71 -18.98 -10.04 4.18
N PRO A 72 -18.85 -10.45 2.92
CA PRO A 72 -18.64 -9.48 1.84
C PRO A 72 -19.84 -8.53 1.76
N PRO A 73 -19.64 -7.29 1.30
CA PRO A 73 -18.50 -6.79 0.52
C PRO A 73 -17.44 -6.05 1.34
N LEU A 74 -17.55 -5.96 2.64
CA LEU A 74 -16.72 -5.14 3.53
C LEU A 74 -15.99 -5.99 4.56
N GLY A 75 -15.65 -7.22 4.19
CA GLY A 75 -14.96 -8.17 5.06
C GLY A 75 -13.75 -7.55 5.72
N ARG A 76 -13.83 -7.36 7.04
CA ARG A 76 -12.64 -7.05 7.82
C ARG A 76 -11.73 -8.25 7.75
N TYR A 77 -10.45 -8.00 7.59
CA TYR A 77 -9.44 -9.03 7.72
C TYR A 77 -9.21 -9.31 9.21
N GLU A 78 -10.19 -9.93 9.86
CA GLU A 78 -10.18 -10.17 11.31
C GLU A 78 -9.10 -11.16 11.75
N LYS A 79 -8.51 -11.88 10.80
CA LYS A 79 -7.39 -12.79 11.05
C LYS A 79 -6.16 -12.13 11.68
N TYR A 80 -6.08 -10.79 11.60
CA TYR A 80 -5.02 -10.00 12.22
C TYR A 80 -5.60 -8.78 12.92
N PRO A 81 -4.98 -8.33 14.01
CA PRO A 81 -5.41 -7.11 14.67
C PRO A 81 -5.38 -5.94 13.67
N VAL A 82 -6.36 -5.06 13.79
CA VAL A 82 -6.42 -3.83 13.00
C VAL A 82 -5.10 -3.08 13.14
N LYS A 83 -4.56 -2.64 12.03
CA LYS A 83 -3.27 -1.94 11.94
C LYS A 83 -3.48 -0.46 11.65
N ASP A 84 -2.53 0.32 12.07
CA ASP A 84 -2.38 1.66 11.54
C ASP A 84 -1.78 1.61 10.13
N ALA A 85 -2.20 2.52 9.25
CA ALA A 85 -1.71 2.60 7.88
C ALA A 85 -1.43 4.04 7.48
N ALA A 86 -0.35 4.25 6.73
CA ALA A 86 -0.01 5.55 6.14
C ALA A 86 0.39 5.38 4.67
N LEU A 87 0.12 6.42 3.86
CA LEU A 87 0.53 6.46 2.45
C LEU A 87 1.59 7.51 2.23
N LEU A 88 2.71 7.13 1.62
CA LEU A 88 3.76 8.05 1.18
C LEU A 88 3.87 7.98 -0.35
N MET A 89 3.73 9.11 -1.02
CA MET A 89 3.86 9.15 -2.48
C MET A 89 4.71 10.32 -2.95
N THR A 90 5.41 10.11 -4.07
CA THR A 90 6.11 11.15 -4.81
C THR A 90 5.59 11.21 -6.23
N SER A 91 5.56 12.41 -6.83
CA SER A 91 5.25 12.59 -8.25
C SER A 91 6.15 13.65 -8.89
N ALA A 92 6.28 13.60 -10.21
CA ALA A 92 7.02 14.61 -10.97
C ALA A 92 6.26 15.93 -10.98
N ASP A 93 4.97 15.90 -11.26
CA ASP A 93 4.07 17.05 -11.30
C ASP A 93 3.35 17.30 -9.96
N ASN A 94 2.59 18.39 -9.88
CA ASN A 94 1.82 18.77 -8.69
C ASN A 94 0.52 19.48 -9.09
N LEU A 95 -0.24 18.89 -10.01
CA LEU A 95 -1.56 19.39 -10.39
C LEU A 95 -2.59 18.96 -9.33
N PHE A 96 -3.71 19.66 -9.22
CA PHE A 96 -4.73 19.40 -8.18
C PHE A 96 -5.29 17.97 -8.24
N TRP A 97 -5.32 17.35 -9.42
CA TRP A 97 -5.83 15.99 -9.65
C TRP A 97 -4.73 14.89 -9.66
N THR A 98 -3.46 15.29 -9.50
CA THR A 98 -2.31 14.38 -9.64
C THR A 98 -2.46 13.08 -8.85
N TYR A 99 -2.95 13.15 -7.63
CA TYR A 99 -3.04 12.00 -6.73
C TYR A 99 -4.44 11.41 -6.56
N GLU A 100 -5.47 11.97 -7.19
CA GLU A 100 -6.86 11.59 -6.92
C GLU A 100 -7.10 10.07 -6.98
N GLN A 101 -6.65 9.41 -8.04
CA GLN A 101 -6.87 7.98 -8.22
C GLN A 101 -6.07 7.14 -7.22
N ALA A 102 -4.82 7.51 -6.95
CA ALA A 102 -3.99 6.80 -5.99
C ALA A 102 -4.54 6.92 -4.56
N VAL A 103 -4.97 8.12 -4.17
CA VAL A 103 -5.60 8.38 -2.86
C VAL A 103 -6.94 7.65 -2.74
N SER A 104 -7.77 7.69 -3.77
CA SER A 104 -9.04 6.97 -3.80
C SER A 104 -8.83 5.46 -3.66
N TYR A 105 -7.87 4.90 -4.40
CA TYR A 105 -7.50 3.49 -4.29
C TYR A 105 -7.05 3.13 -2.87
N TYR A 106 -6.15 3.91 -2.27
CA TYR A 106 -5.67 3.67 -0.91
C TYR A 106 -6.81 3.72 0.11
N LYS A 107 -7.60 4.79 0.09
CA LYS A 107 -8.74 4.95 1.02
C LYS A 107 -9.75 3.84 0.88
N PHE A 108 -10.12 3.48 -0.35
CA PHE A 108 -11.09 2.41 -0.55
C PHE A 108 -10.52 1.04 -0.17
N THR A 109 -9.32 0.71 -0.67
CA THR A 109 -8.77 -0.65 -0.53
C THR A 109 -8.16 -0.88 0.85
N VAL A 110 -7.27 0.03 1.31
CA VAL A 110 -6.52 -0.20 2.56
C VAL A 110 -7.35 0.20 3.79
N ILE A 111 -7.99 1.37 3.74
CA ILE A 111 -8.69 1.89 4.89
C ILE A 111 -10.09 1.30 5.00
N HIS A 112 -10.86 1.33 3.92
CA HIS A 112 -12.26 0.90 3.99
C HIS A 112 -12.43 -0.62 3.85
N TYR A 113 -11.81 -1.24 2.84
CA TYR A 113 -11.97 -2.67 2.56
C TYR A 113 -11.15 -3.56 3.48
N ILE A 114 -9.85 -3.31 3.64
CA ILE A 114 -8.98 -4.04 4.58
C ILE A 114 -9.29 -3.65 6.04
N GLY A 115 -9.72 -2.41 6.28
CA GLY A 115 -10.16 -1.94 7.59
C GLY A 115 -9.03 -1.41 8.48
N PHE A 116 -7.93 -0.94 7.90
CA PHE A 116 -6.85 -0.32 8.68
C PHE A 116 -7.19 1.12 9.09
N HIS A 117 -6.62 1.58 10.20
CA HIS A 117 -6.77 2.96 10.65
C HIS A 117 -5.86 3.90 9.85
N ASP A 118 -6.45 4.92 9.22
CA ASP A 118 -5.70 5.93 8.47
C ASP A 118 -4.91 6.85 9.40
N LYS A 119 -3.58 6.83 9.29
CA LYS A 119 -2.66 7.76 9.97
C LYS A 119 -2.24 8.92 9.09
N GLY A 120 -2.85 9.03 7.92
CA GLY A 120 -2.63 10.13 7.01
C GLY A 120 -1.75 9.77 5.81
N MET A 121 -1.50 10.79 5.01
CA MET A 121 -0.79 10.66 3.76
C MET A 121 0.21 11.79 3.59
N LEU A 122 1.39 11.46 3.08
CA LEU A 122 2.36 12.44 2.59
C LEU A 122 2.45 12.32 1.06
N LEU A 123 1.99 13.35 0.37
CA LEU A 123 1.94 13.42 -1.09
C LEU A 123 2.92 14.48 -1.58
N ALA A 124 4.14 14.05 -1.94
CA ALA A 124 5.23 14.92 -2.35
C ALA A 124 5.20 15.15 -3.87
N GLY A 125 4.46 16.16 -4.31
CA GLY A 125 4.37 16.56 -5.71
C GLY A 125 5.50 17.49 -6.15
N GLY A 126 5.68 17.68 -7.48
CA GLY A 126 6.71 18.56 -8.02
C GLY A 126 8.14 18.05 -7.81
N CYS A 127 8.32 16.75 -7.64
CA CYS A 127 9.64 16.16 -7.38
C CYS A 127 10.43 15.83 -8.66
N GLY A 128 9.93 16.13 -9.85
CA GLY A 128 10.62 15.97 -11.12
C GLY A 128 10.93 17.31 -11.79
N ASP A 129 11.97 17.36 -12.62
CA ASP A 129 12.18 18.43 -13.57
C ASP A 129 11.68 18.05 -14.98
N THR A 130 11.78 18.98 -15.93
CA THR A 130 11.40 18.75 -17.33
C THR A 130 12.18 17.63 -18.04
N ASN A 131 13.30 17.21 -17.47
CA ASN A 131 14.12 16.12 -17.94
C ASN A 131 13.94 14.83 -17.12
N GLY A 132 12.97 14.80 -16.19
CA GLY A 132 12.70 13.66 -15.30
C GLY A 132 13.73 13.47 -14.18
N LYS A 133 14.63 14.43 -13.95
CA LYS A 133 15.61 14.33 -12.85
C LYS A 133 14.95 14.61 -11.50
N PRO A 134 15.25 13.81 -10.46
CA PRO A 134 14.72 14.04 -9.13
C PRO A 134 15.10 15.40 -8.57
N GLN A 135 14.12 16.13 -8.05
CA GLN A 135 14.29 17.49 -7.48
C GLN A 135 13.80 17.57 -6.01
N ILE A 136 13.53 16.46 -5.36
CA ILE A 136 12.96 16.42 -4.00
C ILE A 136 13.82 17.21 -2.97
N SER A 137 15.13 17.24 -3.15
CA SER A 137 16.05 18.03 -2.30
C SER A 137 15.84 19.54 -2.41
N LYS A 138 15.19 20.02 -3.47
CA LYS A 138 14.84 21.43 -3.69
C LYS A 138 13.46 21.79 -3.14
N THR A 139 12.74 20.83 -2.59
CA THR A 139 11.41 21.00 -2.00
C THR A 139 11.48 20.95 -0.47
N ASN A 140 10.35 21.25 0.20
CA ASN A 140 10.23 21.09 1.65
C ASN A 140 9.78 19.68 2.06
N HIS A 141 9.54 18.76 1.11
CA HIS A 141 8.93 17.48 1.39
C HIS A 141 9.76 16.59 2.34
N LEU A 142 11.07 16.69 2.36
CA LEU A 142 11.89 15.97 3.33
C LEU A 142 11.65 16.45 4.78
N LYS A 143 11.43 17.77 4.97
CA LYS A 143 11.04 18.32 6.29
C LYS A 143 9.63 17.91 6.70
N GLU A 144 8.72 17.88 5.73
CA GLU A 144 7.34 17.41 5.93
C GLU A 144 7.32 15.93 6.29
N ALA A 145 8.10 15.10 5.60
CA ALA A 145 8.25 13.68 5.91
C ALA A 145 8.77 13.46 7.34
N TYR A 146 9.76 14.25 7.77
CA TYR A 146 10.26 14.17 9.13
C TYR A 146 9.21 14.54 10.19
N LYS A 147 8.39 15.55 9.92
CA LYS A 147 7.26 15.92 10.81
C LYS A 147 6.16 14.88 10.83
N PHE A 148 5.88 14.28 9.69
CA PHE A 148 4.86 13.25 9.54
C PHE A 148 5.23 11.96 10.29
N GLY A 149 6.52 11.64 10.39
CA GLY A 149 7.00 10.44 11.09
C GLY A 149 7.18 10.59 12.62
N LYS A 150 6.86 11.78 13.19
CA LYS A 150 6.86 12.05 14.64
C LYS A 150 5.50 11.85 15.27
#